data_fa976cc174f4ed69dbd8b814c8bba799
#
_entry.id   fa976cc174f4ed69dbd8b814c8bba799
#
_cell.length_a   1.000
_cell.length_b   1.000
_cell.length_c   1.000
_cell.angle_alpha   90.00
_cell.angle_beta   90.00
_cell.angle_gamma   90.00
#
_symmetry.space_group_name_H-M   'P 1'
#
loop_
_entity.id
_entity.type
_entity.pdbx_description
1 polymer ?
#
loop_
_entity_poly.entity_id
_entity_poly.type
_entity_poly.pdbx_seq_one_letter_code
_entity_poly.pdbx_strand_id
1 'polypeptide(L)'
;MSKATDAIKGINPIDGLTKATLKEALPNWIETNASELITASVFEAMSTKLFSIQTGVTSEVAINLLDTAVKFGDGAECGFNNTVDQVISQRTIKPGYIKVNAEWCDKEFLDTFAHHLVKMAAGSEELPFEQWFVEDIIKHIGEELEKAIWQGEKKATPATNLDYFDGLLKIMDADVPAANKITLTGNDTFEQIWTVYSAIPSNLINDTVIYVGRETYRNLIKDMTFNQSRIALAYNYNEQMNKEMEMILPGTNTMVKAVNGLDDTKKIVACIPSHIFYGVDGVSDKETFKFWFSDDADQFRMKVAFSAGVQIARPEEVVLGTITE
;
A
#
# COMPACT_ATOMS: atom_id res chain seq x y z
N MET A 1 -5.65 15.16 -19.24
CA MET A 1 -4.30 15.79 -19.24
C MET A 1 -4.13 17.05 -20.13
N SER A 2 -5.07 17.43 -21.00
CA SER A 2 -4.82 18.56 -21.94
C SER A 2 -5.39 19.93 -21.52
N LYS A 3 -6.25 20.04 -20.52
CA LYS A 3 -6.86 21.32 -20.11
C LYS A 3 -6.12 22.07 -18.98
N ALA A 4 -5.38 21.37 -18.15
CA ALA A 4 -4.56 22.00 -17.10
C ALA A 4 -3.26 22.62 -17.66
N THR A 5 -2.71 22.03 -18.72
CA THR A 5 -1.50 22.51 -19.39
C THR A 5 -1.71 23.83 -20.17
N ASP A 6 -2.94 24.12 -20.61
CA ASP A 6 -3.24 25.32 -21.38
C ASP A 6 -3.46 26.57 -20.51
N ALA A 7 -3.84 26.39 -19.23
CA ALA A 7 -4.00 27.51 -18.29
C ALA A 7 -2.62 28.06 -17.80
N ILE A 8 -1.58 27.24 -17.85
CA ILE A 8 -0.22 27.60 -17.36
C ILE A 8 0.64 28.24 -18.45
N LYS A 9 0.28 28.14 -19.73
CA LYS A 9 1.04 28.70 -20.86
C LYS A 9 1.06 30.24 -20.96
N GLY A 10 0.38 30.94 -20.07
CA GLY A 10 0.31 32.41 -20.08
C GLY A 10 1.13 33.12 -18.99
N ILE A 11 1.75 32.38 -18.09
CA ILE A 11 2.52 32.97 -16.98
C ILE A 11 4.01 32.78 -17.27
N ASN A 12 4.70 33.86 -17.67
CA ASN A 12 6.17 33.86 -17.69
C ASN A 12 6.65 33.59 -16.27
N PRO A 13 7.47 32.57 -16.02
CA PRO A 13 7.82 32.14 -14.66
C PRO A 13 8.68 33.14 -13.88
N ILE A 14 9.04 34.27 -14.48
CA ILE A 14 9.95 35.27 -13.89
C ILE A 14 9.31 36.65 -13.69
N ASP A 15 8.23 36.98 -14.39
CA ASP A 15 7.58 38.29 -14.28
C ASP A 15 6.28 38.17 -13.44
N GLY A 16 6.37 38.46 -12.13
CA GLY A 16 5.20 38.78 -11.32
C GLY A 16 4.81 37.82 -10.20
N LEU A 17 5.58 36.74 -9.92
CA LEU A 17 5.33 35.89 -8.76
C LEU A 17 5.75 36.60 -7.45
N THR A 18 4.85 37.40 -6.94
CA THR A 18 4.98 38.03 -5.63
C THR A 18 4.45 37.09 -4.53
N LYS A 19 4.83 37.35 -3.26
CA LYS A 19 4.28 36.68 -2.08
C LYS A 19 2.73 36.61 -2.11
N ALA A 20 2.07 37.65 -2.62
CA ALA A 20 0.62 37.71 -2.70
C ALA A 20 0.05 36.68 -3.73
N THR A 21 0.70 36.49 -4.88
CA THR A 21 0.27 35.54 -5.89
C THR A 21 0.41 34.10 -5.42
N LEU A 22 1.46 33.73 -4.67
CA LEU A 22 1.63 32.39 -4.12
C LEU A 22 0.58 32.07 -3.05
N LYS A 23 0.22 33.03 -2.20
CA LYS A 23 -0.82 32.87 -1.17
C LYS A 23 -2.21 32.54 -1.74
N GLU A 24 -2.47 32.93 -2.97
CA GLU A 24 -3.72 32.66 -3.67
C GLU A 24 -3.61 31.49 -4.66
N ALA A 25 -2.50 31.38 -5.37
CA ALA A 25 -2.34 30.40 -6.45
C ALA A 25 -2.33 28.96 -5.92
N LEU A 26 -1.53 28.68 -4.88
CA LEU A 26 -1.40 27.31 -4.33
C LEU A 26 -2.69 26.80 -3.67
N PRO A 27 -3.39 27.57 -2.81
CA PRO A 27 -4.70 27.16 -2.30
C PRO A 27 -5.73 26.89 -3.38
N ASN A 28 -5.82 27.76 -4.39
CA ASN A 28 -6.76 27.61 -5.50
C ASN A 28 -6.44 26.38 -6.36
N TRP A 29 -5.16 26.13 -6.62
CA TRP A 29 -4.74 24.94 -7.37
C TRP A 29 -5.08 23.66 -6.61
N ILE A 30 -4.81 23.60 -5.31
CA ILE A 30 -5.14 22.46 -4.44
C ILE A 30 -6.65 22.27 -4.36
N GLU A 31 -7.44 23.32 -4.18
CA GLU A 31 -8.90 23.22 -4.14
C GLU A 31 -9.48 22.69 -5.45
N THR A 32 -8.95 23.13 -6.59
CA THR A 32 -9.36 22.66 -7.91
C THR A 32 -9.07 21.18 -8.12
N ASN A 33 -7.94 20.66 -7.58
CA ASN A 33 -7.50 19.29 -7.77
C ASN A 33 -7.74 18.39 -6.52
N ALA A 34 -8.46 18.88 -5.51
CA ALA A 34 -8.58 18.21 -4.20
C ALA A 34 -9.02 16.75 -4.29
N SER A 35 -10.00 16.42 -5.14
CA SER A 35 -10.49 15.06 -5.31
C SER A 35 -9.44 14.11 -5.91
N GLU A 36 -8.64 14.60 -6.87
CA GLU A 36 -7.56 13.83 -7.50
C GLU A 36 -6.42 13.63 -6.51
N LEU A 37 -6.07 14.65 -5.73
CA LEU A 37 -5.02 14.61 -4.72
C LEU A 37 -5.36 13.66 -3.56
N ILE A 38 -6.61 13.63 -3.09
CA ILE A 38 -7.07 12.67 -2.08
C ILE A 38 -6.94 11.25 -2.63
N THR A 39 -7.42 11.02 -3.85
CA THR A 39 -7.31 9.71 -4.50
C THR A 39 -5.85 9.29 -4.61
N ALA A 40 -4.96 10.19 -5.05
CA ALA A 40 -3.53 9.92 -5.11
C ALA A 40 -2.95 9.57 -3.73
N SER A 41 -3.28 10.35 -2.68
CA SER A 41 -2.79 10.11 -1.32
C SER A 41 -3.17 8.74 -0.77
N VAL A 42 -4.38 8.27 -1.07
CA VAL A 42 -4.93 7.00 -0.58
C VAL A 42 -4.36 5.80 -1.36
N PHE A 43 -4.08 5.96 -2.66
CA PHE A 43 -3.62 4.88 -3.54
C PHE A 43 -2.12 4.92 -3.87
N GLU A 44 -1.35 5.83 -3.29
CA GLU A 44 0.10 5.89 -3.51
C GLU A 44 0.84 4.72 -2.86
N ALA A 45 0.31 4.15 -1.78
CA ALA A 45 0.88 2.97 -1.14
C ALA A 45 0.98 1.79 -2.13
N MET A 46 2.13 1.12 -2.15
CA MET A 46 2.43 0.07 -3.13
C MET A 46 1.46 -1.10 -3.07
N SER A 47 1.10 -1.52 -1.85
CA SER A 47 0.19 -2.65 -1.61
C SER A 47 -1.24 -2.38 -2.04
N THR A 48 -1.69 -1.12 -2.05
CA THR A 48 -3.07 -0.78 -2.45
C THR A 48 -3.36 -1.12 -3.91
N LYS A 49 -2.34 -1.09 -4.78
CA LYS A 49 -2.44 -1.43 -6.20
C LYS A 49 -2.65 -2.94 -6.44
N LEU A 50 -2.39 -3.77 -5.43
CA LEU A 50 -2.43 -5.22 -5.52
C LEU A 50 -3.70 -5.81 -4.91
N PHE A 51 -4.29 -5.12 -3.95
CA PHE A 51 -5.40 -5.60 -3.13
C PHE A 51 -6.76 -5.27 -3.76
N SER A 52 -7.78 -5.97 -3.31
CA SER A 52 -9.17 -5.66 -3.68
C SER A 52 -9.61 -4.38 -2.96
N ILE A 53 -10.00 -3.37 -3.73
CA ILE A 53 -10.40 -2.07 -3.20
C ILE A 53 -11.89 -2.09 -2.91
N GLN A 54 -12.27 -1.72 -1.67
CA GLN A 54 -13.65 -1.49 -1.25
C GLN A 54 -13.85 0.00 -0.98
N THR A 55 -14.58 0.68 -1.85
CA THR A 55 -14.90 2.11 -1.71
C THR A 55 -16.14 2.33 -0.83
N GLY A 56 -16.28 3.53 -0.28
CA GLY A 56 -17.45 3.92 0.53
C GLY A 56 -17.43 3.35 1.95
N VAL A 57 -16.25 3.04 2.49
CA VAL A 57 -16.08 2.49 3.84
C VAL A 57 -16.00 3.62 4.86
N THR A 58 -17.14 4.25 5.16
CA THR A 58 -17.25 5.33 6.16
C THR A 58 -17.30 4.83 7.61
N SER A 59 -17.71 3.56 7.77
CA SER A 59 -17.85 2.86 9.05
C SER A 59 -17.47 1.39 8.87
N GLU A 60 -17.72 0.56 9.85
CA GLU A 60 -17.51 -0.89 9.72
C GLU A 60 -18.35 -1.46 8.57
N VAL A 61 -17.70 -2.11 7.61
CA VAL A 61 -18.33 -2.73 6.43
C VAL A 61 -18.07 -4.22 6.42
N ALA A 62 -19.13 -5.02 6.27
CA ALA A 62 -19.05 -6.47 6.19
C ALA A 62 -18.70 -6.94 4.78
N ILE A 63 -17.71 -7.80 4.66
CA ILE A 63 -17.37 -8.57 3.47
C ILE A 63 -18.07 -9.91 3.58
N ASN A 64 -18.98 -10.21 2.66
CA ASN A 64 -19.68 -11.47 2.62
C ASN A 64 -18.85 -12.49 1.82
N LEU A 65 -18.60 -13.63 2.42
CA LEU A 65 -17.88 -14.75 1.84
C LEU A 65 -18.84 -15.93 1.66
N LEU A 66 -18.81 -16.53 0.48
CA LEU A 66 -19.59 -17.72 0.17
C LEU A 66 -18.65 -18.90 -0.06
N ASP A 67 -18.73 -19.87 0.82
CA ASP A 67 -18.03 -21.14 0.68
C ASP A 67 -19.00 -22.21 0.22
N THR A 68 -18.68 -22.83 -0.92
CA THR A 68 -19.53 -23.86 -1.52
C THR A 68 -18.77 -25.17 -1.57
N ALA A 69 -19.27 -26.17 -0.86
CA ALA A 69 -18.80 -27.54 -0.96
C ALA A 69 -19.78 -28.36 -1.81
N VAL A 70 -19.27 -28.98 -2.86
CA VAL A 70 -20.06 -29.85 -3.75
C VAL A 70 -19.65 -31.29 -3.52
N LYS A 71 -20.63 -32.16 -3.25
CA LYS A 71 -20.43 -33.61 -3.21
C LYS A 71 -21.16 -34.23 -4.39
N PHE A 72 -20.56 -35.20 -5.05
CA PHE A 72 -21.24 -35.93 -6.10
C PHE A 72 -22.15 -37.00 -5.46
N GLY A 73 -23.41 -37.00 -5.86
CA GLY A 73 -24.34 -38.05 -5.50
C GLY A 73 -24.32 -39.21 -6.49
N ASP A 74 -24.85 -40.37 -6.10
CA ASP A 74 -25.03 -41.49 -7.02
C ASP A 74 -26.16 -41.17 -8.02
N GLY A 75 -25.87 -41.09 -9.28
CA GLY A 75 -26.84 -40.81 -10.34
C GLY A 75 -27.80 -41.98 -10.61
N ALA A 76 -27.58 -43.17 -10.02
CA ALA A 76 -28.45 -44.33 -10.13
C ALA A 76 -29.55 -44.32 -9.04
N GLU A 77 -29.45 -43.52 -8.01
CA GLU A 77 -30.46 -43.39 -6.97
C GLU A 77 -31.62 -42.50 -7.43
N CYS A 78 -32.85 -42.97 -7.18
CA CYS A 78 -34.03 -42.14 -7.40
C CYS A 78 -34.27 -41.25 -6.19
N GLY A 79 -34.39 -39.93 -6.42
CA GLY A 79 -34.66 -38.94 -5.39
C GLY A 79 -33.85 -37.66 -5.56
N PHE A 80 -34.22 -36.61 -4.83
CA PHE A 80 -33.51 -35.36 -4.75
C PHE A 80 -32.74 -35.30 -3.41
N ASN A 81 -31.43 -35.55 -3.48
CA ASN A 81 -30.56 -35.42 -2.32
C ASN A 81 -29.74 -34.12 -2.51
N ASN A 82 -29.76 -33.27 -1.49
CA ASN A 82 -28.92 -32.05 -1.52
C ASN A 82 -27.46 -32.46 -1.40
N THR A 83 -26.68 -32.19 -2.47
CA THR A 83 -25.25 -32.49 -2.55
C THR A 83 -24.40 -31.23 -2.48
N VAL A 84 -25.02 -30.05 -2.34
CA VAL A 84 -24.33 -28.76 -2.25
C VAL A 84 -24.52 -28.21 -0.85
N ASP A 85 -23.42 -27.97 -0.16
CA ASP A 85 -23.39 -27.31 1.13
C ASP A 85 -22.81 -25.90 0.94
N GLN A 86 -23.58 -24.89 1.33
CA GLN A 86 -23.19 -23.49 1.20
C GLN A 86 -23.17 -22.83 2.57
N VAL A 87 -22.01 -22.30 2.93
CA VAL A 87 -21.83 -21.55 4.17
C VAL A 87 -21.53 -20.10 3.82
N ILE A 88 -22.31 -19.19 4.36
CA ILE A 88 -22.06 -17.75 4.26
C ILE A 88 -21.39 -17.30 5.53
N SER A 89 -20.18 -16.78 5.40
CA SER A 89 -19.43 -16.16 6.48
C SER A 89 -19.24 -14.67 6.22
N GLN A 90 -18.98 -13.90 7.27
CA GLN A 90 -18.76 -12.45 7.15
C GLN A 90 -17.49 -12.05 7.89
N ARG A 91 -16.72 -11.15 7.25
CA ARG A 91 -15.61 -10.48 7.89
C ARG A 91 -15.83 -8.97 7.78
N THR A 92 -15.36 -8.21 8.76
CA THR A 92 -15.65 -6.78 8.85
C THR A 92 -14.36 -5.97 8.67
N ILE A 93 -14.39 -5.03 7.73
CA ILE A 93 -13.35 -3.98 7.63
C ILE A 93 -13.65 -2.94 8.71
N LYS A 94 -12.65 -2.60 9.52
CA LYS A 94 -12.74 -1.58 10.56
C LYS A 94 -11.82 -0.41 10.20
N PRO A 95 -12.33 0.63 9.51
CA PRO A 95 -11.50 1.75 9.11
C PRO A 95 -11.04 2.58 10.30
N GLY A 96 -9.86 3.18 10.17
CA GLY A 96 -9.36 4.22 11.04
C GLY A 96 -9.41 5.56 10.33
N TYR A 97 -9.77 6.62 11.05
CA TYR A 97 -9.73 7.98 10.52
C TYR A 97 -8.35 8.57 10.73
N ILE A 98 -7.69 8.94 9.64
CA ILE A 98 -6.34 9.48 9.60
C ILE A 98 -6.42 10.97 9.26
N LYS A 99 -5.62 11.77 9.95
CA LYS A 99 -5.52 13.20 9.72
C LYS A 99 -4.06 13.60 9.75
N VAL A 100 -3.62 14.23 8.66
CA VAL A 100 -2.29 14.81 8.52
C VAL A 100 -2.45 16.32 8.52
N ASN A 101 -1.82 17.00 9.47
CA ASN A 101 -1.76 18.45 9.54
C ASN A 101 -0.31 18.88 9.41
N ALA A 102 -0.08 19.92 8.62
CA ALA A 102 1.23 20.54 8.53
C ALA A 102 1.09 22.06 8.55
N GLU A 103 2.12 22.73 9.05
CA GLU A 103 2.22 24.18 9.05
C GLU A 103 3.65 24.60 8.71
N TRP A 104 3.76 25.68 7.95
CA TRP A 104 5.04 26.25 7.53
C TRP A 104 5.04 27.74 7.75
N CYS A 105 6.11 28.25 8.33
CA CYS A 105 6.32 29.68 8.45
C CYS A 105 6.43 30.30 7.05
N ASP A 106 5.75 31.43 6.85
CA ASP A 106 5.70 32.12 5.56
C ASP A 106 7.10 32.35 4.95
N LYS A 107 8.06 32.76 5.76
CA LYS A 107 9.44 33.02 5.30
C LYS A 107 10.14 31.75 4.79
N GLU A 108 10.06 30.64 5.53
CA GLU A 108 10.69 29.37 5.16
C GLU A 108 10.07 28.78 3.89
N PHE A 109 8.74 28.91 3.78
CA PHE A 109 8.02 28.45 2.59
C PHE A 109 8.40 29.25 1.35
N LEU A 110 8.54 30.57 1.46
CA LEU A 110 8.99 31.44 0.36
C LEU A 110 10.44 31.17 -0.04
N ASP A 111 11.33 30.88 0.92
CA ASP A 111 12.71 30.53 0.61
C ASP A 111 12.76 29.20 -0.19
N THR A 112 11.96 28.20 0.18
CA THR A 112 11.82 26.93 -0.55
C THR A 112 11.30 27.17 -1.97
N PHE A 113 10.28 28.00 -2.11
CA PHE A 113 9.72 28.39 -3.40
C PHE A 113 10.77 29.09 -4.29
N ALA A 114 11.53 30.03 -3.74
CA ALA A 114 12.58 30.73 -4.47
C ALA A 114 13.68 29.77 -4.95
N HIS A 115 14.08 28.81 -4.10
CA HIS A 115 15.04 27.78 -4.50
C HIS A 115 14.53 26.88 -5.64
N HIS A 116 13.24 26.50 -5.60
CA HIS A 116 12.62 25.72 -6.66
C HIS A 116 12.61 26.48 -8.00
N LEU A 117 12.22 27.76 -7.98
CA LEU A 117 12.25 28.62 -9.17
C LEU A 117 13.64 28.73 -9.80
N VAL A 118 14.69 28.83 -8.98
CA VAL A 118 16.08 28.86 -9.48
C VAL A 118 16.43 27.53 -10.17
N LYS A 119 16.01 26.39 -9.62
CA LYS A 119 16.21 25.08 -10.25
C LYS A 119 15.45 24.95 -11.57
N MET A 120 14.20 25.41 -11.63
CA MET A 120 13.42 25.46 -12.88
C MET A 120 14.11 26.32 -13.93
N ALA A 121 14.57 27.52 -13.55
CA ALA A 121 15.28 28.43 -14.46
C ALA A 121 16.61 27.84 -14.96
N ALA A 122 17.27 27.00 -14.17
CA ALA A 122 18.48 26.28 -14.55
C ALA A 122 18.19 25.01 -15.38
N GLY A 123 16.92 24.66 -15.63
CA GLY A 123 16.51 23.44 -16.34
C GLY A 123 16.74 22.14 -15.56
N SER A 124 16.92 22.22 -14.25
CA SER A 124 17.10 21.05 -13.37
C SER A 124 15.78 20.56 -12.76
N GLU A 125 14.70 21.31 -12.89
CA GLU A 125 13.37 20.97 -12.44
C GLU A 125 12.36 21.33 -13.53
N GLU A 126 11.44 20.42 -13.85
CA GLU A 126 10.45 20.60 -14.91
C GLU A 126 9.04 20.84 -14.39
N LEU A 127 8.78 20.47 -13.12
CA LEU A 127 7.45 20.55 -12.53
C LEU A 127 7.18 21.93 -11.92
N PRO A 128 5.96 22.48 -12.05
CA PRO A 128 5.52 23.62 -11.26
C PRO A 128 5.68 23.38 -9.76
N PHE A 129 5.97 24.43 -9.00
CA PHE A 129 6.20 24.33 -7.57
C PHE A 129 5.03 23.68 -6.83
N GLU A 130 3.80 24.05 -7.17
CA GLU A 130 2.57 23.54 -6.58
C GLU A 130 2.47 22.02 -6.74
N GLN A 131 2.74 21.52 -7.92
CA GLN A 131 2.71 20.09 -8.20
C GLN A 131 3.85 19.36 -7.49
N TRP A 132 5.07 19.85 -7.61
CA TRP A 132 6.24 19.26 -6.94
C TRP A 132 6.04 19.15 -5.43
N PHE A 133 5.56 20.22 -4.79
CA PHE A 133 5.34 20.29 -3.35
C PHE A 133 4.28 19.28 -2.87
N VAL A 134 3.18 19.19 -3.59
CA VAL A 134 2.07 18.29 -3.24
C VAL A 134 2.42 16.84 -3.52
N GLU A 135 3.11 16.54 -4.61
CA GLU A 135 3.58 15.18 -4.93
C GLU A 135 4.54 14.62 -3.87
N ASP A 136 5.44 15.47 -3.35
CA ASP A 136 6.36 15.07 -2.26
C ASP A 136 5.59 14.68 -0.99
N ILE A 137 4.57 15.46 -0.61
CA ILE A 137 3.73 15.16 0.54
C ILE A 137 2.93 13.86 0.34
N ILE A 138 2.31 13.69 -0.83
CA ILE A 138 1.53 12.51 -1.17
C ILE A 138 2.39 11.26 -1.09
N LYS A 139 3.61 11.32 -1.60
CA LYS A 139 4.57 10.22 -1.54
C LYS A 139 4.88 9.80 -0.10
N HIS A 140 5.15 10.77 0.79
CA HIS A 140 5.42 10.48 2.19
C HIS A 140 4.20 9.92 2.93
N ILE A 141 2.99 10.42 2.62
CA ILE A 141 1.74 9.85 3.14
C ILE A 141 1.60 8.40 2.67
N GLY A 142 1.89 8.10 1.40
CA GLY A 142 1.85 6.75 0.84
C GLY A 142 2.84 5.79 1.51
N GLU A 143 4.06 6.25 1.78
CA GLU A 143 5.09 5.46 2.49
C GLU A 143 4.67 5.10 3.92
N GLU A 144 4.11 6.04 4.67
CA GLU A 144 3.63 5.78 6.03
C GLU A 144 2.33 4.96 6.05
N LEU A 145 1.45 5.16 5.07
CA LEU A 145 0.24 4.36 4.90
C LEU A 145 0.58 2.90 4.56
N GLU A 146 1.59 2.66 3.72
CA GLU A 146 2.08 1.31 3.42
C GLU A 146 2.53 0.58 4.69
N LYS A 147 3.28 1.25 5.57
CA LYS A 147 3.67 0.67 6.87
C LYS A 147 2.45 0.39 7.74
N ALA A 148 1.48 1.31 7.79
CA ALA A 148 0.27 1.14 8.59
C ALA A 148 -0.61 -0.02 8.07
N ILE A 149 -0.72 -0.22 6.75
CA ILE A 149 -1.42 -1.34 6.12
C ILE A 149 -0.87 -2.68 6.62
N TRP A 150 0.44 -2.81 6.76
CA TRP A 150 1.06 -4.07 7.19
C TRP A 150 1.21 -4.17 8.70
N GLN A 151 1.74 -3.14 9.37
CA GLN A 151 2.17 -3.19 10.78
C GLN A 151 1.21 -2.47 11.74
N GLY A 152 0.12 -1.91 11.25
CA GLY A 152 -0.81 -1.13 12.08
C GLY A 152 -1.33 -1.94 13.27
N GLU A 153 -1.49 -1.25 14.40
CA GLU A 153 -2.10 -1.77 15.61
C GLU A 153 -2.95 -0.70 16.27
N LYS A 154 -4.27 -0.80 16.12
CA LYS A 154 -5.20 0.19 16.65
C LYS A 154 -5.08 0.35 18.15
N LYS A 155 -4.84 1.59 18.61
CA LYS A 155 -4.82 1.95 20.03
C LYS A 155 -5.89 2.96 20.38
N ALA A 156 -6.35 2.92 21.61
CA ALA A 156 -7.34 3.89 22.11
C ALA A 156 -6.83 5.34 22.09
N THR A 157 -5.53 5.51 22.30
CA THR A 157 -4.84 6.80 22.22
C THR A 157 -3.68 6.66 21.24
N PRO A 158 -3.86 7.07 19.96
CA PRO A 158 -2.80 7.00 18.97
C PRO A 158 -1.62 7.90 19.35
N ALA A 159 -0.41 7.35 19.26
CA ALA A 159 0.85 8.05 19.50
C ALA A 159 1.78 8.01 18.26
N THR A 160 1.56 7.04 17.38
CA THR A 160 2.35 6.84 16.15
C THR A 160 1.43 6.71 14.93
N ASN A 161 2.02 6.78 13.73
CA ASN A 161 1.28 6.60 12.47
C ASN A 161 0.66 5.20 12.33
N LEU A 162 1.10 4.23 13.13
CA LEU A 162 0.62 2.84 13.09
C LEU A 162 -0.59 2.58 13.99
N ASP A 163 -1.02 3.54 14.81
CA ASP A 163 -1.98 3.32 15.88
C ASP A 163 -3.46 3.59 15.48
N TYR A 164 -3.75 3.84 14.18
CA TYR A 164 -5.08 4.27 13.74
C TYR A 164 -6.02 3.10 13.35
N PHE A 165 -5.50 2.04 12.79
CA PHE A 165 -6.26 0.83 12.43
C PHE A 165 -5.40 -0.43 12.54
N ASP A 166 -6.04 -1.61 12.59
CA ASP A 166 -5.34 -2.88 12.65
C ASP A 166 -4.83 -3.26 11.26
N GLY A 167 -3.51 -3.45 11.14
CA GLY A 167 -2.83 -3.85 9.92
C GLY A 167 -2.88 -5.37 9.68
N LEU A 168 -2.42 -5.75 8.50
CA LEU A 168 -2.48 -7.13 8.03
C LEU A 168 -1.74 -8.11 8.95
N LEU A 169 -0.55 -7.76 9.46
CA LEU A 169 0.21 -8.66 10.33
C LEU A 169 -0.53 -8.96 11.63
N LYS A 170 -1.16 -7.95 12.24
CA LYS A 170 -1.95 -8.15 13.45
C LYS A 170 -3.17 -9.04 13.21
N ILE A 171 -3.85 -8.82 12.09
CA ILE A 171 -5.00 -9.66 11.68
C ILE A 171 -4.53 -11.09 11.40
N MET A 172 -3.39 -11.28 10.71
CA MET A 172 -2.81 -12.59 10.43
C MET A 172 -2.37 -13.31 11.71
N ASP A 173 -1.74 -12.59 12.63
CA ASP A 173 -1.31 -13.17 13.91
C ASP A 173 -2.52 -13.64 14.76
N ALA A 174 -3.68 -13.00 14.62
CA ALA A 174 -4.92 -13.41 15.31
C ALA A 174 -5.64 -14.54 14.58
N ASP A 175 -5.87 -14.41 13.29
CA ASP A 175 -6.88 -15.18 12.55
C ASP A 175 -6.29 -16.33 11.70
N VAL A 176 -5.02 -16.28 11.31
CA VAL A 176 -4.39 -17.37 10.54
C VAL A 176 -4.26 -18.61 11.41
N PRO A 177 -4.67 -19.80 10.92
CA PRO A 177 -4.53 -21.07 11.65
C PRO A 177 -3.08 -21.35 12.06
N ALA A 178 -2.88 -21.96 13.22
CA ALA A 178 -1.54 -22.28 13.74
C ALA A 178 -0.74 -23.20 12.79
N ALA A 179 -1.42 -24.04 12.01
CA ALA A 179 -0.77 -24.90 11.01
C ALA A 179 -0.11 -24.12 9.87
N ASN A 180 -0.60 -22.91 9.58
CA ASN A 180 -0.10 -22.04 8.52
C ASN A 180 0.89 -20.99 9.06
N LYS A 181 1.20 -20.99 10.36
CA LYS A 181 2.24 -20.15 10.97
C LYS A 181 3.52 -20.94 11.09
N ILE A 182 4.54 -20.55 10.34
CA ILE A 182 5.77 -21.30 10.21
C ILE A 182 6.91 -20.51 10.87
N THR A 183 7.67 -21.18 11.73
CA THR A 183 8.92 -20.64 12.24
C THR A 183 10.03 -20.98 11.27
N LEU A 184 10.67 -19.97 10.73
CA LEU A 184 11.76 -20.08 9.77
C LEU A 184 13.08 -19.94 10.51
N THR A 185 13.92 -20.97 10.43
CA THR A 185 15.23 -21.03 11.07
C THR A 185 16.33 -21.07 10.00
N GLY A 186 17.56 -20.69 10.38
CA GLY A 186 18.71 -20.67 9.48
C GLY A 186 18.90 -19.30 8.81
N ASN A 187 20.05 -19.16 8.14
CA ASN A 187 20.51 -17.89 7.56
C ASN A 187 20.32 -17.81 6.03
N ASP A 188 19.76 -18.84 5.41
CA ASP A 188 19.56 -18.90 3.95
C ASP A 188 18.15 -18.45 3.61
N THR A 189 18.03 -17.22 3.10
CA THR A 189 16.74 -16.60 2.77
C THR A 189 16.01 -17.33 1.65
N PHE A 190 16.75 -17.93 0.72
CA PHE A 190 16.14 -18.72 -0.36
C PHE A 190 15.44 -19.96 0.21
N GLU A 191 16.08 -20.68 1.16
CA GLU A 191 15.47 -21.85 1.80
C GLU A 191 14.27 -21.47 2.67
N GLN A 192 14.33 -20.32 3.33
CA GLN A 192 13.21 -19.80 4.10
C GLN A 192 11.99 -19.52 3.22
N ILE A 193 12.19 -18.84 2.09
CA ILE A 193 11.12 -18.56 1.13
C ILE A 193 10.60 -19.85 0.51
N TRP A 194 11.48 -20.81 0.20
CA TRP A 194 11.08 -22.11 -0.31
C TRP A 194 10.27 -22.92 0.68
N THR A 195 10.56 -22.80 1.98
CA THR A 195 9.79 -23.42 3.06
C THR A 195 8.36 -22.84 3.11
N VAL A 196 8.23 -21.52 3.01
CA VAL A 196 6.92 -20.85 2.91
C VAL A 196 6.17 -21.30 1.66
N TYR A 197 6.82 -21.33 0.50
CA TYR A 197 6.24 -21.80 -0.75
C TYR A 197 5.71 -23.23 -0.65
N SER A 198 6.47 -24.13 -0.02
CA SER A 198 6.10 -25.55 0.14
C SER A 198 4.89 -25.75 1.06
N ALA A 199 4.58 -24.79 1.90
CA ALA A 199 3.42 -24.82 2.78
C ALA A 199 2.13 -24.28 2.13
N ILE A 200 2.24 -23.68 0.93
CA ILE A 200 1.06 -23.20 0.19
C ILE A 200 0.27 -24.41 -0.32
N PRO A 201 -1.05 -24.45 -0.11
CA PRO A 201 -1.90 -25.49 -0.69
C PRO A 201 -1.75 -25.57 -2.22
N SER A 202 -1.62 -26.79 -2.77
CA SER A 202 -1.32 -27.01 -4.19
C SER A 202 -2.35 -26.39 -5.15
N ASN A 203 -3.60 -26.25 -4.73
CA ASN A 203 -4.65 -25.60 -5.51
C ASN A 203 -4.55 -24.07 -5.58
N LEU A 204 -3.76 -23.44 -4.69
CA LEU A 204 -3.64 -21.98 -4.58
C LEU A 204 -2.30 -21.44 -5.07
N ILE A 205 -1.35 -22.31 -5.42
CA ILE A 205 0.03 -21.95 -5.76
C ILE A 205 0.10 -20.91 -6.90
N ASN A 206 -0.76 -21.03 -7.91
CA ASN A 206 -0.70 -20.15 -9.09
C ASN A 206 -1.21 -18.74 -8.82
N ASP A 207 -2.08 -18.57 -7.82
CA ASP A 207 -2.71 -17.29 -7.50
C ASP A 207 -2.04 -16.60 -6.31
N THR A 208 -1.13 -17.32 -5.63
CA THR A 208 -0.45 -16.83 -4.42
C THR A 208 0.77 -15.99 -4.77
N VAL A 209 0.93 -14.88 -4.06
CA VAL A 209 2.11 -14.02 -4.09
C VAL A 209 2.78 -14.06 -2.72
N ILE A 210 4.11 -14.14 -2.71
CA ILE A 210 4.92 -14.12 -1.49
C ILE A 210 5.43 -12.69 -1.28
N TYR A 211 5.02 -12.08 -0.18
CA TYR A 211 5.44 -10.73 0.22
C TYR A 211 6.57 -10.81 1.22
N VAL A 212 7.59 -10.01 1.01
CA VAL A 212 8.80 -9.93 1.86
C VAL A 212 9.19 -8.48 2.09
N GLY A 213 9.93 -8.19 3.15
CA GLY A 213 10.58 -6.89 3.32
C GLY A 213 11.72 -6.69 2.33
N ARG A 214 12.08 -5.44 2.06
CA ARG A 214 13.16 -5.09 1.11
C ARG A 214 14.52 -5.66 1.53
N GLU A 215 14.81 -5.72 2.81
CA GLU A 215 16.03 -6.34 3.31
C GLU A 215 16.04 -7.84 3.04
N THR A 216 14.95 -8.54 3.35
CA THR A 216 14.79 -9.98 3.05
C THR A 216 14.94 -10.25 1.55
N TYR A 217 14.39 -9.39 0.70
CA TYR A 217 14.54 -9.49 -0.75
C TYR A 217 16.00 -9.33 -1.20
N ARG A 218 16.74 -8.35 -0.64
CA ARG A 218 18.18 -8.20 -0.93
C ARG A 218 18.98 -9.42 -0.50
N ASN A 219 18.66 -9.99 0.67
CA ASN A 219 19.30 -11.21 1.15
C ASN A 219 18.99 -12.40 0.25
N LEU A 220 17.74 -12.52 -0.26
CA LEU A 220 17.37 -13.51 -1.27
C LEU A 220 18.27 -13.41 -2.52
N ILE A 221 18.41 -12.22 -3.08
CA ILE A 221 19.28 -11.99 -4.25
C ILE A 221 20.73 -12.34 -3.94
N LYS A 222 21.23 -11.96 -2.76
CA LYS A 222 22.57 -12.29 -2.29
C LYS A 222 22.76 -13.81 -2.21
N ASP A 223 21.85 -14.54 -1.59
CA ASP A 223 21.94 -15.99 -1.42
C ASP A 223 21.87 -16.74 -2.76
N MET A 224 21.09 -16.22 -3.72
CA MET A 224 21.06 -16.76 -5.08
C MET A 224 22.35 -16.47 -5.84
N THR A 225 22.97 -15.30 -5.65
CA THR A 225 24.14 -14.87 -6.42
C THR A 225 25.43 -15.49 -5.90
N PHE A 226 25.60 -15.59 -4.58
CA PHE A 226 26.84 -16.06 -3.96
C PHE A 226 26.88 -17.57 -3.72
N ASN A 227 25.75 -18.26 -3.77
CA ASN A 227 25.75 -19.72 -3.69
C ASN A 227 26.05 -20.34 -5.06
N GLN A 228 27.22 -20.97 -5.19
CA GLN A 228 27.68 -21.56 -6.46
C GLN A 228 26.69 -22.54 -7.09
N SER A 229 25.94 -23.26 -6.28
CA SER A 229 24.90 -24.20 -6.78
C SER A 229 23.68 -23.49 -7.37
N ARG A 230 23.49 -22.18 -7.13
CA ARG A 230 22.34 -21.38 -7.53
C ARG A 230 22.67 -20.30 -8.56
N ILE A 231 23.95 -20.09 -8.87
CA ILE A 231 24.41 -19.06 -9.83
C ILE A 231 23.68 -19.18 -11.19
N ALA A 232 23.48 -20.39 -11.70
CA ALA A 232 22.78 -20.62 -12.94
C ALA A 232 21.31 -20.15 -12.89
N LEU A 233 20.67 -20.23 -11.73
CA LEU A 233 19.33 -19.72 -11.51
C LEU A 233 19.32 -18.20 -11.52
N ALA A 234 20.27 -17.56 -10.85
CA ALA A 234 20.41 -16.11 -10.81
C ALA A 234 20.70 -15.50 -12.18
N TYR A 235 21.47 -16.18 -13.03
CA TYR A 235 21.84 -15.69 -14.37
C TYR A 235 20.64 -15.58 -15.31
N ASN A 236 19.74 -16.55 -15.28
CA ASN A 236 18.50 -16.53 -16.08
C ASN A 236 17.49 -15.47 -15.58
N TYR A 237 17.70 -14.92 -14.39
CA TYR A 237 16.81 -13.97 -13.74
C TYR A 237 17.13 -12.52 -14.05
N ASN A 238 18.38 -12.19 -14.42
CA ASN A 238 18.80 -10.81 -14.67
C ASN A 238 18.03 -10.10 -15.79
N GLU A 239 17.41 -10.84 -16.71
CA GLU A 239 16.56 -10.27 -17.76
C GLU A 239 15.11 -9.99 -17.31
N GLN A 240 14.67 -10.60 -16.21
CA GLN A 240 13.30 -10.49 -15.70
C GLN A 240 13.20 -9.71 -14.38
N MET A 241 14.32 -9.22 -13.84
CA MET A 241 14.31 -8.39 -12.63
C MET A 241 13.68 -7.05 -12.94
N ASN A 242 12.44 -6.91 -12.51
CA ASN A 242 11.66 -5.71 -12.68
C ASN A 242 12.18 -4.57 -11.79
N LYS A 243 11.99 -3.33 -12.24
CA LYS A 243 12.29 -2.11 -11.47
C LYS A 243 11.55 -2.03 -10.13
N GLU A 244 10.53 -2.87 -9.94
CA GLU A 244 9.62 -2.88 -8.77
C GLU A 244 10.05 -3.85 -7.65
N MET A 245 11.27 -4.39 -7.68
CA MET A 245 11.76 -5.36 -6.68
C MET A 245 10.83 -6.60 -6.57
N GLU A 246 10.46 -7.17 -7.69
CA GLU A 246 9.67 -8.38 -7.79
C GLU A 246 10.40 -9.43 -8.65
N MET A 247 10.18 -10.70 -8.33
CA MET A 247 10.72 -11.81 -9.10
C MET A 247 9.81 -13.03 -9.01
N ILE A 248 9.90 -13.91 -10.01
CA ILE A 248 9.26 -15.22 -9.94
C ILE A 248 10.24 -16.19 -9.25
N LEU A 249 9.78 -16.94 -8.27
CA LEU A 249 10.61 -17.92 -7.58
C LEU A 249 11.11 -18.98 -8.59
N PRO A 250 12.43 -19.24 -8.69
CA PRO A 250 13.00 -20.13 -9.67
C PRO A 250 12.35 -21.53 -9.70
N GLY A 251 11.95 -21.98 -10.90
CA GLY A 251 11.29 -23.26 -11.08
C GLY A 251 9.80 -23.29 -10.73
N THR A 252 9.21 -22.13 -10.45
CA THR A 252 7.79 -21.99 -10.10
C THR A 252 7.15 -20.85 -10.90
N ASN A 253 5.83 -20.67 -10.74
CA ASN A 253 5.09 -19.49 -11.25
C ASN A 253 4.77 -18.48 -10.14
N THR A 254 5.18 -18.74 -8.92
CA THR A 254 4.85 -17.88 -7.76
C THR A 254 5.75 -16.67 -7.73
N MET A 255 5.14 -15.49 -7.63
CA MET A 255 5.83 -14.21 -7.53
C MET A 255 6.28 -13.94 -6.11
N VAL A 256 7.52 -13.47 -5.96
CA VAL A 256 8.04 -12.90 -4.71
C VAL A 256 8.14 -11.40 -4.90
N LYS A 257 7.48 -10.63 -4.05
CA LYS A 257 7.41 -9.17 -4.14
C LYS A 257 7.87 -8.52 -2.84
N ALA A 258 8.80 -7.56 -2.96
CA ALA A 258 9.24 -6.77 -1.83
C ALA A 258 8.27 -5.61 -1.57
N VAL A 259 7.87 -5.42 -0.32
CA VAL A 259 7.00 -4.32 0.12
C VAL A 259 7.62 -3.60 1.31
N ASN A 260 7.50 -2.26 1.33
CA ASN A 260 8.05 -1.43 2.40
C ASN A 260 7.40 -1.71 3.75
N GLY A 261 6.12 -2.08 3.72
CA GLY A 261 5.36 -2.34 4.94
C GLY A 261 5.83 -3.54 5.74
N LEU A 262 6.62 -4.44 5.13
CA LEU A 262 7.23 -5.58 5.81
C LEU A 262 8.70 -5.35 6.23
N ASP A 263 9.25 -4.16 6.00
CA ASP A 263 10.61 -3.84 6.44
C ASP A 263 10.69 -3.95 7.97
N ASP A 264 11.80 -4.46 8.49
CA ASP A 264 12.10 -4.67 9.92
C ASP A 264 11.17 -5.65 10.67
N THR A 265 10.24 -6.33 9.98
CA THR A 265 9.29 -7.23 10.64
C THR A 265 9.76 -8.68 10.79
N LYS A 266 10.79 -9.10 10.06
CA LYS A 266 11.22 -10.50 9.97
C LYS A 266 10.09 -11.48 9.61
N LYS A 267 9.07 -10.98 8.88
CA LYS A 267 7.92 -11.77 8.43
C LYS A 267 7.97 -12.00 6.92
N ILE A 268 7.54 -13.18 6.51
CA ILE A 268 7.30 -13.55 5.11
C ILE A 268 5.83 -13.95 5.02
N VAL A 269 5.09 -13.35 4.11
CA VAL A 269 3.65 -13.57 3.97
C VAL A 269 3.35 -14.12 2.59
N ALA A 270 2.72 -15.30 2.51
CA ALA A 270 2.18 -15.82 1.27
C ALA A 270 0.66 -15.75 1.31
N CYS A 271 0.07 -15.03 0.37
CA CYS A 271 -1.38 -14.87 0.29
C CYS A 271 -1.84 -14.55 -1.14
N ILE A 272 -3.12 -14.69 -1.39
CA ILE A 272 -3.77 -14.31 -2.65
C ILE A 272 -4.13 -12.84 -2.58
N PRO A 273 -3.59 -11.96 -3.46
CA PRO A 273 -3.83 -10.51 -3.37
C PRO A 273 -5.31 -10.12 -3.40
N SER A 274 -6.11 -10.80 -4.21
CA SER A 274 -7.55 -10.53 -4.33
C SER A 274 -8.36 -10.88 -3.07
N HIS A 275 -7.80 -11.66 -2.13
CA HIS A 275 -8.42 -11.99 -0.85
C HIS A 275 -8.08 -11.00 0.27
N ILE A 276 -7.24 -10.01 -0.03
CA ILE A 276 -6.99 -8.87 0.85
C ILE A 276 -7.83 -7.71 0.39
N PHE A 277 -8.61 -7.14 1.30
CA PHE A 277 -9.46 -5.99 1.04
C PHE A 277 -8.87 -4.75 1.68
N TYR A 278 -8.73 -3.72 0.87
CA TYR A 278 -8.38 -2.38 1.31
C TYR A 278 -9.62 -1.50 1.24
N GLY A 279 -10.12 -1.09 2.40
CA GLY A 279 -11.30 -0.26 2.53
C GLY A 279 -10.94 1.21 2.65
N VAL A 280 -11.55 2.04 1.80
CA VAL A 280 -11.38 3.49 1.80
C VAL A 280 -12.72 4.18 1.67
N ASP A 281 -12.82 5.38 2.19
CA ASP A 281 -13.95 6.26 1.98
C ASP A 281 -13.59 7.22 0.84
N GLY A 282 -14.08 6.98 -0.35
CA GLY A 282 -13.79 7.78 -1.56
C GLY A 282 -14.87 8.82 -1.91
N VAL A 283 -15.86 9.03 -1.05
CA VAL A 283 -17.05 9.85 -1.40
C VAL A 283 -17.59 10.68 -0.23
N SER A 284 -17.00 10.59 0.96
CA SER A 284 -17.56 11.24 2.15
C SER A 284 -17.00 12.66 2.37
N ASP A 285 -17.82 13.54 2.95
CA ASP A 285 -17.41 14.88 3.40
C ASP A 285 -16.28 14.88 4.46
N LYS A 286 -15.87 13.71 4.92
CA LYS A 286 -14.76 13.54 5.87
C LYS A 286 -13.39 13.56 5.19
N GLU A 287 -13.35 13.23 3.90
CA GLU A 287 -12.13 13.31 3.12
C GLU A 287 -11.88 14.76 2.71
N THR A 288 -10.73 15.26 3.09
CA THR A 288 -10.39 16.65 2.79
C THR A 288 -8.91 16.78 2.47
N PHE A 289 -8.61 17.47 1.39
CA PHE A 289 -7.28 18.02 1.13
C PHE A 289 -7.45 19.54 1.07
N LYS A 290 -6.99 20.25 2.09
CA LYS A 290 -7.09 21.70 2.18
C LYS A 290 -5.74 22.31 2.45
N PHE A 291 -5.47 23.40 1.75
CA PHE A 291 -4.29 24.23 1.96
C PHE A 291 -4.76 25.68 2.03
N TRP A 292 -4.31 26.43 3.02
CA TRP A 292 -4.67 27.83 3.17
C TRP A 292 -3.58 28.61 3.89
N PHE A 293 -3.57 29.91 3.67
CA PHE A 293 -2.76 30.83 4.46
C PHE A 293 -3.58 31.33 5.67
N SER A 294 -2.97 31.31 6.84
CA SER A 294 -3.56 31.80 8.08
C SER A 294 -2.95 33.17 8.41
N ASP A 295 -3.72 34.23 8.20
CA ASP A 295 -3.28 35.61 8.49
C ASP A 295 -3.00 35.84 9.97
N ASP A 296 -3.73 35.17 10.88
CA ASP A 296 -3.56 35.30 12.32
C ASP A 296 -2.21 34.74 12.81
N ALA A 297 -1.70 33.69 12.16
CA ALA A 297 -0.47 33.02 12.54
C ALA A 297 0.71 33.30 11.61
N ASP A 298 0.48 33.99 10.49
CA ASP A 298 1.45 34.25 9.40
C ASP A 298 2.10 32.95 8.90
N GLN A 299 1.25 31.92 8.68
CA GLN A 299 1.67 30.56 8.31
C GLN A 299 0.81 29.98 7.21
N PHE A 300 1.43 29.18 6.33
CA PHE A 300 0.72 28.25 5.47
C PHE A 300 0.34 27.01 6.25
N ARG A 301 -0.89 26.54 6.06
CA ARG A 301 -1.44 25.37 6.74
C ARG A 301 -2.02 24.39 5.74
N MET A 302 -1.77 23.12 5.98
CA MET A 302 -2.33 22.02 5.22
C MET A 302 -3.07 21.05 6.14
N LYS A 303 -4.16 20.51 5.64
CA LYS A 303 -4.91 19.44 6.27
C LYS A 303 -5.26 18.39 5.21
N VAL A 304 -4.81 17.16 5.42
CA VAL A 304 -5.27 15.98 4.68
C VAL A 304 -5.98 15.07 5.65
N ALA A 305 -7.17 14.60 5.30
CA ALA A 305 -7.92 13.66 6.13
C ALA A 305 -8.63 12.64 5.25
N PHE A 306 -8.53 11.36 5.63
CA PHE A 306 -9.14 10.22 4.95
C PHE A 306 -9.36 9.06 5.92
N SER A 307 -10.16 8.09 5.50
CA SER A 307 -10.35 6.84 6.24
C SER A 307 -9.74 5.68 5.48
N ALA A 308 -9.01 4.82 6.18
CA ALA A 308 -8.40 3.63 5.62
C ALA A 308 -8.51 2.44 6.57
N GLY A 309 -8.61 1.24 6.03
CA GLY A 309 -8.63 0.01 6.80
C GLY A 309 -8.36 -1.20 5.92
N VAL A 310 -7.94 -2.30 6.51
CA VAL A 310 -7.65 -3.55 5.80
C VAL A 310 -8.36 -4.73 6.44
N GLN A 311 -8.63 -5.75 5.64
CA GLN A 311 -9.16 -7.02 6.11
C GLN A 311 -8.75 -8.16 5.17
N ILE A 312 -8.61 -9.35 5.74
CA ILE A 312 -8.33 -10.58 5.00
C ILE A 312 -9.62 -11.39 4.91
N ALA A 313 -10.03 -11.72 3.70
CA ALA A 313 -11.23 -12.53 3.48
C ALA A 313 -11.05 -13.97 3.99
N ARG A 314 -9.96 -14.62 3.61
CA ARG A 314 -9.70 -16.04 3.87
C ARG A 314 -8.36 -16.26 4.57
N PRO A 315 -8.30 -16.12 5.90
CA PRO A 315 -7.06 -16.30 6.66
C PRO A 315 -6.54 -17.75 6.63
N GLU A 316 -7.40 -18.73 6.37
CA GLU A 316 -7.04 -20.14 6.19
C GLU A 316 -6.18 -20.42 4.96
N GLU A 317 -6.19 -19.52 3.97
CA GLU A 317 -5.38 -19.61 2.74
C GLU A 317 -4.05 -18.85 2.85
N VAL A 318 -3.84 -18.16 3.95
CA VAL A 318 -2.61 -17.38 4.20
C VAL A 318 -1.57 -18.24 4.88
N VAL A 319 -0.31 -18.13 4.43
CA VAL A 319 0.85 -18.71 5.13
C VAL A 319 1.72 -17.59 5.68
N LEU A 320 1.99 -17.63 6.98
CA LEU A 320 2.77 -16.65 7.70
C LEU A 320 4.09 -17.26 8.19
N GLY A 321 5.20 -16.90 7.58
CA GLY A 321 6.55 -17.24 8.00
C GLY A 321 7.09 -16.19 8.98
N THR A 322 7.72 -16.64 10.06
CA THR A 322 8.45 -15.76 11.00
C THR A 322 9.89 -16.20 11.06
N ILE A 323 10.81 -15.33 10.69
CA ILE A 323 12.26 -15.57 10.74
C ILE A 323 12.73 -15.43 12.19
N THR A 324 13.29 -16.50 12.74
CA THR A 324 13.94 -16.53 14.05
C THR A 324 15.45 -16.65 13.87
N GLU A 325 16.19 -15.89 14.66
CA GLU A 325 17.68 -15.96 14.71
C GLU A 325 18.16 -17.28 15.29
#